data_2005dba85e6d446e75bd0528ba141fd5
#
_entry.id   2005dba85e6d446e75bd0528ba141fd5
#
_cell.length_a   1.000
_cell.length_b   1.000
_cell.length_c   1.000
_cell.angle_alpha   90.00
_cell.angle_beta   90.00
_cell.angle_gamma   90.00
#
_symmetry.space_group_name_H-M   'P 1'
#
loop_
_entity.id
_entity.type
_entity.pdbx_description
1 polymer ?
#
loop_
_entity_poly.entity_id
_entity_poly.type
_entity_poly.pdbx_seq_one_letter_code
_entity_poly.pdbx_strand_id
1 'polypeptide(L)'
;MVRTRNAILPDVEQIHAIIRAYSGNGTLLPRTLAELRENVRDFVVAEEDGKIVGCGALHLYGMHLAEIRSIAVTPSTKGLGAGRKLVEALLKEAERHKVTCVCLFTRIPDFFAHMGFSLAKRDDLPDKIYKDCVHCPAFNACDEIAMYRGEIPQHSGVRDLQIPKPLVKLTV
;
A
#
# COMPACT_ATOMS: atom_id res chain seq x y z
N MET A 1 21.30 -7.04 11.43
CA MET A 1 21.21 -5.94 10.41
C MET A 1 19.96 -6.14 9.58
N VAL A 2 19.07 -5.15 9.52
CA VAL A 2 17.80 -5.24 8.76
C VAL A 2 18.05 -5.30 7.25
N ARG A 3 17.48 -6.29 6.57
CA ARG A 3 17.46 -6.45 5.11
C ARG A 3 16.01 -6.45 4.62
N THR A 4 15.80 -6.10 3.35
CA THR A 4 14.47 -6.16 2.71
C THR A 4 14.48 -7.16 1.56
N ARG A 5 13.38 -7.88 1.38
CA ARG A 5 13.13 -8.78 0.25
C ARG A 5 11.64 -8.87 -0.06
N ASN A 6 11.32 -9.35 -1.24
CA ASN A 6 9.92 -9.67 -1.57
C ASN A 6 9.41 -10.79 -0.66
N ALA A 7 8.14 -10.67 -0.26
CA ALA A 7 7.48 -11.68 0.55
C ALA A 7 7.17 -12.95 -0.26
N ILE A 8 7.14 -14.06 0.45
CA ILE A 8 6.74 -15.37 -0.07
C ILE A 8 5.63 -15.95 0.81
N LEU A 9 4.92 -16.97 0.34
CA LEU A 9 3.78 -17.56 1.08
C LEU A 9 4.09 -17.94 2.53
N PRO A 10 5.26 -18.52 2.88
CA PRO A 10 5.62 -18.81 4.27
C PRO A 10 5.70 -17.57 5.20
N ASP A 11 5.83 -16.36 4.64
CA ASP A 11 5.92 -15.13 5.44
C ASP A 11 4.55 -14.64 5.92
N VAL A 12 3.46 -15.10 5.31
CA VAL A 12 2.11 -14.56 5.47
C VAL A 12 1.65 -14.54 6.94
N GLU A 13 1.97 -15.58 7.71
CA GLU A 13 1.57 -15.66 9.12
C GLU A 13 2.26 -14.56 9.95
N GLN A 14 3.54 -14.28 9.69
CA GLN A 14 4.28 -13.22 10.38
C GLN A 14 3.81 -11.84 9.93
N ILE A 15 3.56 -11.64 8.63
CA ILE A 15 2.97 -10.40 8.09
C ILE A 15 1.61 -10.14 8.74
N HIS A 16 0.74 -11.16 8.82
CA HIS A 16 -0.56 -11.05 9.46
C HIS A 16 -0.45 -10.64 10.93
N ALA A 17 0.47 -11.28 11.68
CA ALA A 17 0.69 -10.94 13.08
C ALA A 17 1.11 -9.47 13.28
N ILE A 18 1.99 -8.95 12.40
CA ILE A 18 2.43 -7.55 12.44
C ILE A 18 1.25 -6.61 12.13
N ILE A 19 0.50 -6.85 11.04
CA ILE A 19 -0.64 -6.01 10.67
C ILE A 19 -1.71 -6.04 11.77
N ARG A 20 -2.00 -7.21 12.35
CA ARG A 20 -2.98 -7.37 13.42
C ARG A 20 -2.63 -6.58 14.67
N ALA A 21 -1.35 -6.48 15.02
CA ALA A 21 -0.89 -5.70 16.16
C ALA A 21 -1.21 -4.21 16.01
N TYR A 22 -1.26 -3.69 14.78
CA TYR A 22 -1.59 -2.29 14.48
C TYR A 22 -3.07 -2.08 14.10
N SER A 23 -3.77 -3.11 13.64
CA SER A 23 -5.19 -2.99 13.32
C SER A 23 -6.09 -2.99 14.57
N GLY A 24 -5.65 -3.61 15.64
CA GLY A 24 -6.36 -3.63 16.93
C GLY A 24 -6.56 -2.25 17.56
N ASN A 25 -5.68 -1.29 17.28
CA ASN A 25 -5.78 0.10 17.73
C ASN A 25 -6.21 1.08 16.62
N GLY A 26 -6.66 0.58 15.46
CA GLY A 26 -7.13 1.38 14.34
C GLY A 26 -6.03 2.07 13.53
N THR A 27 -4.74 1.77 13.76
CA THR A 27 -3.64 2.37 13.00
C THR A 27 -3.57 1.85 11.57
N LEU A 28 -3.86 0.57 11.35
CA LEU A 28 -3.96 -0.06 10.04
C LEU A 28 -5.34 -0.70 9.84
N LEU A 29 -5.78 -0.81 8.61
CA LEU A 29 -6.92 -1.65 8.27
C LEU A 29 -6.55 -3.13 8.45
N PRO A 30 -7.45 -3.96 9.03
CA PRO A 30 -7.20 -5.38 9.18
C PRO A 30 -7.12 -6.07 7.80
N ARG A 31 -6.33 -7.13 7.74
CA ARG A 31 -6.23 -8.02 6.57
C ARG A 31 -6.43 -9.45 7.01
N THR A 32 -7.20 -10.20 6.25
CA THR A 32 -7.36 -11.64 6.48
C THR A 32 -6.15 -12.42 5.95
N LEU A 33 -5.92 -13.62 6.48
CA LEU A 33 -4.89 -14.51 5.95
C LEU A 33 -5.13 -14.88 4.47
N ALA A 34 -6.41 -15.01 4.06
CA ALA A 34 -6.76 -15.28 2.68
C ALA A 34 -6.31 -14.13 1.76
N GLU A 35 -6.68 -12.89 2.08
CA GLU A 35 -6.24 -11.69 1.33
C GLU A 35 -4.71 -11.59 1.24
N LEU A 36 -4.00 -11.87 2.34
CA LEU A 36 -2.54 -11.81 2.35
C LEU A 36 -1.91 -12.89 1.46
N ARG A 37 -2.48 -14.10 1.44
CA ARG A 37 -2.02 -15.18 0.56
C ARG A 37 -2.24 -14.87 -0.92
N GLU A 38 -3.40 -14.33 -1.26
CA GLU A 38 -3.73 -13.93 -2.63
C GLU A 38 -2.84 -12.79 -3.14
N ASN A 39 -2.48 -11.85 -2.26
CA ASN A 39 -1.73 -10.64 -2.59
C ASN A 39 -0.27 -10.65 -2.07
N VAL A 40 0.30 -11.81 -1.75
CA VAL A 40 1.65 -11.90 -1.17
C VAL A 40 2.72 -11.26 -2.04
N ARG A 41 2.54 -11.27 -3.36
CA ARG A 41 3.47 -10.68 -4.33
C ARG A 41 3.58 -9.15 -4.25
N ASP A 42 2.57 -8.49 -3.67
CA ASP A 42 2.56 -7.05 -3.47
C ASP A 42 3.45 -6.65 -2.26
N PHE A 43 3.79 -7.62 -1.41
CA PHE A 43 4.47 -7.36 -0.15
C PHE A 43 5.99 -7.43 -0.25
N VAL A 44 6.63 -6.49 0.44
CA VAL A 44 8.03 -6.51 0.83
C VAL A 44 8.10 -6.69 2.34
N VAL A 45 9.03 -7.49 2.81
CA VAL A 45 9.33 -7.69 4.23
C VAL A 45 10.69 -7.15 4.60
N ALA A 46 10.80 -6.62 5.82
CA ALA A 46 12.05 -6.33 6.48
C ALA A 46 12.39 -7.49 7.42
N GLU A 47 13.58 -8.04 7.28
CA GLU A 47 14.06 -9.19 8.03
C GLU A 47 15.31 -8.83 8.83
N GLU A 48 15.37 -9.29 10.05
CA GLU A 48 16.55 -9.23 10.92
C GLU A 48 16.74 -10.57 11.62
N ASP A 49 17.94 -11.16 11.46
CA ASP A 49 18.32 -12.43 12.05
C ASP A 49 17.27 -13.56 11.82
N GLY A 50 16.78 -13.65 10.58
CA GLY A 50 15.81 -14.66 10.14
C GLY A 50 14.37 -14.42 10.60
N LYS A 51 14.08 -13.28 11.24
CA LYS A 51 12.73 -12.90 11.67
C LYS A 51 12.22 -11.72 10.88
N ILE A 52 10.94 -11.75 10.50
CA ILE A 52 10.27 -10.61 9.88
C ILE A 52 9.97 -9.59 10.97
N VAL A 53 10.52 -8.39 10.79
CA VAL A 53 10.41 -7.27 11.73
C VAL A 53 9.61 -6.10 11.14
N GLY A 54 9.15 -6.24 9.90
CA GLY A 54 8.28 -5.26 9.26
C GLY A 54 7.78 -5.74 7.91
N CYS A 55 6.74 -5.11 7.41
CA CYS A 55 6.16 -5.37 6.10
C CYS A 55 5.60 -4.10 5.49
N GLY A 56 5.35 -4.13 4.19
CA GLY A 56 4.62 -3.12 3.43
C GLY A 56 4.23 -3.68 2.09
N ALA A 57 3.21 -3.12 1.46
CA ALA A 57 2.74 -3.56 0.16
C ALA A 57 2.71 -2.42 -0.85
N LEU A 58 2.97 -2.74 -2.13
CA LEU A 58 2.77 -1.88 -3.27
C LEU A 58 1.57 -2.39 -4.06
N HIS A 59 0.47 -1.67 -4.01
CA HIS A 59 -0.72 -1.98 -4.79
C HIS A 59 -0.73 -1.20 -6.09
N LEU A 60 -0.80 -1.90 -7.22
CA LEU A 60 -0.79 -1.29 -8.55
C LEU A 60 -2.22 -1.01 -9.03
N TYR A 61 -2.52 0.25 -9.31
CA TYR A 61 -3.73 0.64 -10.06
C TYR A 61 -3.47 0.64 -11.58
N GLY A 62 -2.23 0.85 -11.99
CA GLY A 62 -1.74 0.88 -13.34
C GLY A 62 -0.36 1.53 -13.41
N MET A 63 0.16 1.80 -14.60
CA MET A 63 1.43 2.53 -14.74
C MET A 63 1.36 3.97 -14.24
N HIS A 64 0.17 4.56 -14.24
CA HIS A 64 -0.07 5.93 -13.81
C HIS A 64 -0.10 6.10 -12.28
N LEU A 65 -0.40 5.03 -11.53
CA LEU A 65 -0.57 5.11 -10.08
C LEU A 65 -0.34 3.77 -9.38
N ALA A 66 0.39 3.81 -8.28
CA ALA A 66 0.47 2.74 -7.29
C ALA A 66 0.32 3.31 -5.87
N GLU A 67 -0.03 2.48 -4.92
CA GLU A 67 -0.17 2.85 -3.51
C GLU A 67 0.74 2.00 -2.61
N ILE A 68 1.52 2.67 -1.75
CA ILE A 68 2.16 2.04 -0.60
C ILE A 68 1.13 1.93 0.51
N ARG A 69 0.84 0.70 0.97
CA ARG A 69 -0.13 0.43 2.02
C ARG A 69 0.32 -0.69 2.95
N SER A 70 -0.39 -0.88 4.07
CA SER A 70 -0.10 -1.92 5.07
C SER A 70 1.35 -1.88 5.57
N ILE A 71 1.96 -0.68 5.65
CA ILE A 71 3.34 -0.54 6.11
C ILE A 71 3.38 -0.51 7.64
N ALA A 72 4.15 -1.41 8.21
CA ALA A 72 4.34 -1.54 9.65
C ALA A 72 5.71 -2.13 9.99
N VAL A 73 6.24 -1.76 11.15
CA VAL A 73 7.46 -2.34 11.73
C VAL A 73 7.18 -2.73 13.17
N THR A 74 7.82 -3.80 13.66
CA THR A 74 7.69 -4.20 15.07
C THR A 74 8.21 -3.11 15.99
N PRO A 75 7.64 -2.94 17.21
CA PRO A 75 8.11 -1.92 18.14
C PRO A 75 9.60 -2.02 18.46
N SER A 76 10.17 -3.23 18.50
CA SER A 76 11.59 -3.49 18.78
C SER A 76 12.55 -2.94 17.72
N THR A 77 12.07 -2.73 16.48
CA THR A 77 12.88 -2.20 15.37
C THR A 77 12.51 -0.77 14.98
N LYS A 78 11.62 -0.16 15.75
CA LYS A 78 11.24 1.23 15.56
C LYS A 78 12.46 2.14 15.79
N GLY A 79 12.74 3.04 14.84
CA GLY A 79 13.93 3.90 14.89
C GLY A 79 15.21 3.29 14.31
N LEU A 80 15.24 1.99 14.00
CA LEU A 80 16.41 1.30 13.41
C LEU A 80 16.44 1.35 11.86
N GLY A 81 15.62 2.17 11.26
CA GLY A 81 15.60 2.38 9.80
C GLY A 81 14.83 1.31 9.00
N ALA A 82 14.18 0.34 9.65
CA ALA A 82 13.42 -0.71 8.96
C ALA A 82 12.29 -0.13 8.09
N GLY A 83 11.53 0.84 8.60
CA GLY A 83 10.47 1.52 7.84
C GLY A 83 11.00 2.23 6.60
N ARG A 84 12.13 2.92 6.72
CA ARG A 84 12.78 3.58 5.60
C ARG A 84 13.18 2.58 4.51
N LYS A 85 13.83 1.48 4.90
CA LYS A 85 14.24 0.42 3.96
C LYS A 85 13.05 -0.22 3.27
N LEU A 86 11.92 -0.41 3.95
CA LEU A 86 10.69 -0.91 3.34
C LEU A 86 10.17 0.04 2.27
N VAL A 87 10.05 1.35 2.57
CA VAL A 87 9.60 2.34 1.58
C VAL A 87 10.54 2.39 0.40
N GLU A 88 11.87 2.41 0.61
CA GLU A 88 12.86 2.39 -0.46
C GLU A 88 12.73 1.14 -1.36
N ALA A 89 12.47 -0.02 -0.76
CA ALA A 89 12.26 -1.24 -1.53
C ALA A 89 10.96 -1.22 -2.34
N LEU A 90 9.86 -0.70 -1.77
CA LEU A 90 8.59 -0.54 -2.47
C LEU A 90 8.68 0.50 -3.61
N LEU A 91 9.45 1.57 -3.42
CA LEU A 91 9.71 2.53 -4.50
C LEU A 91 10.52 1.90 -5.64
N LYS A 92 11.50 1.04 -5.36
CA LYS A 92 12.22 0.28 -6.39
C LYS A 92 11.29 -0.68 -7.14
N GLU A 93 10.33 -1.30 -6.46
CA GLU A 93 9.30 -2.12 -7.13
C GLU A 93 8.42 -1.25 -8.05
N ALA A 94 8.02 -0.06 -7.61
CA ALA A 94 7.27 0.87 -8.44
C ALA A 94 8.05 1.27 -9.71
N GLU A 95 9.34 1.58 -9.56
CA GLU A 95 10.25 1.88 -10.68
C GLU A 95 10.37 0.69 -11.65
N ARG A 96 10.50 -0.54 -11.14
CA ARG A 96 10.55 -1.76 -11.94
C ARG A 96 9.28 -1.94 -12.78
N HIS A 97 8.13 -1.57 -12.24
CA HIS A 97 6.84 -1.57 -12.92
C HIS A 97 6.57 -0.33 -13.77
N LYS A 98 7.53 0.61 -13.85
CA LYS A 98 7.42 1.88 -14.60
C LYS A 98 6.23 2.73 -14.13
N VAL A 99 5.93 2.68 -12.85
CA VAL A 99 4.88 3.50 -12.24
C VAL A 99 5.35 4.95 -12.16
N THR A 100 4.53 5.88 -12.65
CA THR A 100 4.87 7.31 -12.70
C THR A 100 4.48 8.08 -11.44
N CYS A 101 3.53 7.57 -10.65
CA CYS A 101 3.11 8.16 -9.38
C CYS A 101 2.91 7.08 -8.31
N VAL A 102 3.52 7.29 -7.15
CA VAL A 102 3.27 6.46 -5.97
C VAL A 102 2.56 7.32 -4.93
N CYS A 103 1.41 6.87 -4.45
CA CYS A 103 0.66 7.53 -3.39
C CYS A 103 0.65 6.69 -2.10
N LEU A 104 0.24 7.33 -1.03
CA LEU A 104 -0.06 6.71 0.25
C LEU A 104 -0.99 7.59 1.08
N PHE A 105 -1.60 6.99 2.10
CA PHE A 105 -2.41 7.67 3.10
C PHE A 105 -1.81 7.40 4.47
N THR A 106 -1.58 8.44 5.27
CA THR A 106 -0.77 8.31 6.48
C THR A 106 -1.20 9.28 7.59
N ARG A 107 -0.92 8.90 8.84
CA ARG A 107 -0.98 9.77 10.03
C ARG A 107 0.38 10.30 10.45
N ILE A 108 1.46 9.93 9.73
CA ILE A 108 2.84 10.37 10.00
C ILE A 108 3.46 11.04 8.76
N PRO A 109 2.88 12.15 8.26
CA PRO A 109 3.30 12.76 7.00
C PRO A 109 4.77 13.19 6.99
N ASP A 110 5.32 13.64 8.12
CA ASP A 110 6.70 14.10 8.22
C ASP A 110 7.71 13.00 7.85
N PHE A 111 7.44 11.76 8.25
CA PHE A 111 8.29 10.63 7.87
C PHE A 111 8.37 10.46 6.36
N PHE A 112 7.24 10.54 5.67
CA PHE A 112 7.18 10.38 4.21
C PHE A 112 7.67 11.62 3.47
N ALA A 113 7.49 12.83 4.03
CA ALA A 113 8.06 14.05 3.47
C ALA A 113 9.59 13.95 3.39
N HIS A 114 10.26 13.42 4.42
CA HIS A 114 11.71 13.17 4.40
C HIS A 114 12.13 12.08 3.37
N MET A 115 11.18 11.36 2.82
CA MET A 115 11.40 10.38 1.74
C MET A 115 10.98 10.90 0.36
N GLY A 116 10.72 12.20 0.24
CA GLY A 116 10.41 12.87 -1.02
C GLY A 116 8.96 12.78 -1.45
N PHE A 117 8.04 12.48 -0.52
CA PHE A 117 6.61 12.59 -0.77
C PHE A 117 6.11 14.01 -0.48
N SER A 118 5.16 14.46 -1.28
CA SER A 118 4.47 15.74 -1.15
C SER A 118 3.01 15.51 -0.77
N LEU A 119 2.36 16.52 -0.19
CA LEU A 119 0.93 16.47 0.12
C LEU A 119 0.10 16.40 -1.17
N ALA A 120 -0.93 15.59 -1.18
CA ALA A 120 -1.93 15.48 -2.24
C ALA A 120 -3.32 15.85 -1.73
N LYS A 121 -4.17 16.32 -2.63
CA LYS A 121 -5.61 16.32 -2.37
C LYS A 121 -6.15 14.92 -2.65
N ARG A 122 -7.15 14.48 -1.90
CA ARG A 122 -7.79 13.17 -2.14
C ARG A 122 -8.37 13.06 -3.55
N ASP A 123 -8.93 14.16 -4.05
CA ASP A 123 -9.53 14.23 -5.38
C ASP A 123 -8.50 14.07 -6.52
N ASP A 124 -7.22 14.28 -6.23
CA ASP A 124 -6.13 14.02 -7.18
C ASP A 124 -5.82 12.52 -7.35
N LEU A 125 -6.40 11.66 -6.50
CA LEU A 125 -6.16 10.22 -6.43
C LEU A 125 -7.48 9.42 -6.57
N PRO A 126 -8.27 9.64 -7.63
CA PRO A 126 -9.61 9.05 -7.76
C PRO A 126 -9.60 7.52 -7.80
N ASP A 127 -8.58 6.87 -8.36
CA ASP A 127 -8.48 5.41 -8.36
C ASP A 127 -8.53 4.84 -6.94
N LYS A 128 -7.76 5.43 -6.01
CA LYS A 128 -7.77 5.05 -4.60
C LYS A 128 -9.13 5.31 -3.96
N ILE A 129 -9.71 6.49 -4.20
CA ILE A 129 -10.98 6.88 -3.59
C ILE A 129 -12.10 5.94 -4.03
N TYR A 130 -12.26 5.72 -5.35
CA TYR A 130 -13.39 4.95 -5.88
C TYR A 130 -13.22 3.43 -5.73
N LYS A 131 -12.01 2.91 -5.70
CA LYS A 131 -11.80 1.45 -5.56
C LYS A 131 -11.78 1.00 -4.11
N ASP A 132 -11.16 1.78 -3.22
CA ASP A 132 -10.91 1.35 -1.85
C ASP A 132 -11.62 2.19 -0.80
N CYS A 133 -11.50 3.53 -0.87
CA CYS A 133 -11.97 4.40 0.21
C CYS A 133 -13.49 4.37 0.37
N VAL A 134 -14.26 4.27 -0.70
CA VAL A 134 -15.74 4.18 -0.65
C VAL A 134 -16.24 2.95 0.10
N HIS A 135 -15.42 1.92 0.21
CA HIS A 135 -15.73 0.69 0.94
C HIS A 135 -15.09 0.64 2.33
N CYS A 136 -14.31 1.67 2.69
CA CYS A 136 -13.62 1.74 3.97
C CYS A 136 -14.58 2.11 5.10
N PRO A 137 -14.62 1.37 6.22
CA PRO A 137 -15.45 1.72 7.37
C PRO A 137 -15.17 3.12 7.94
N ALA A 138 -13.94 3.63 7.77
CA ALA A 138 -13.51 4.94 8.22
C ALA A 138 -13.72 6.07 7.20
N PHE A 139 -14.38 5.82 6.06
CA PHE A 139 -14.49 6.77 4.95
C PHE A 139 -14.93 8.18 5.38
N ASN A 140 -15.99 8.27 6.19
CA ASN A 140 -16.57 9.55 6.65
C ASN A 140 -15.80 10.19 7.81
N ALA A 141 -14.87 9.48 8.43
CA ALA A 141 -14.09 9.93 9.60
C ALA A 141 -12.59 9.68 9.42
N CYS A 142 -12.14 9.55 8.18
CA CYS A 142 -10.73 9.27 7.87
C CYS A 142 -9.86 10.49 8.16
N ASP A 143 -8.91 10.32 9.05
CA ASP A 143 -7.92 11.32 9.49
C ASP A 143 -6.55 11.18 8.80
N GLU A 144 -6.42 10.26 7.85
CA GLU A 144 -5.18 10.07 7.10
C GLU A 144 -4.96 11.19 6.09
N ILE A 145 -3.71 11.58 5.95
CA ILE A 145 -3.24 12.59 5.01
C ILE A 145 -2.78 11.88 3.73
N ALA A 146 -3.31 12.32 2.59
CA ALA A 146 -2.89 11.83 1.28
C ALA A 146 -1.55 12.44 0.89
N MET A 147 -0.63 11.61 0.43
CA MET A 147 0.68 12.02 -0.07
C MET A 147 1.03 11.30 -1.37
N TYR A 148 1.88 11.89 -2.18
CA TYR A 148 2.34 11.32 -3.44
C TYR A 148 3.82 11.62 -3.70
N ARG A 149 4.41 10.80 -4.56
CA ARG A 149 5.75 11.00 -5.13
C ARG A 149 5.71 10.66 -6.62
N GLY A 150 6.25 11.54 -7.45
CA GLY A 150 6.19 11.44 -8.91
C GLY A 150 5.18 12.41 -9.51
N GLU A 151 4.55 12.04 -10.61
CA GLU A 151 3.61 12.88 -11.34
C GLU A 151 2.17 12.49 -11.01
N ILE A 152 1.39 13.43 -10.46
CA ILE A 152 -0.05 13.21 -10.20
C ILE A 152 -0.73 12.88 -11.53
N PRO A 153 -1.52 11.78 -11.60
CA PRO A 153 -2.19 11.38 -12.84
C PRO A 153 -3.14 12.47 -13.35
N GLN A 154 -2.95 12.89 -14.60
CA GLN A 154 -3.87 13.82 -15.27
C GLN A 154 -5.22 13.16 -15.58
N HIS A 155 -5.23 11.82 -15.74
CA HIS A 155 -6.40 11.01 -15.99
C HIS A 155 -6.38 9.81 -15.08
N SER A 156 -7.51 9.52 -14.43
CA SER A 156 -7.62 8.30 -13.63
C SER A 156 -7.98 7.13 -14.53
N GLY A 157 -7.43 5.94 -14.25
CA GLY A 157 -7.84 4.71 -14.92
C GLY A 157 -9.33 4.38 -14.74
N VAL A 158 -10.00 5.00 -13.77
CA VAL A 158 -11.45 4.87 -13.54
C VAL A 158 -12.26 5.57 -14.65
N ARG A 159 -11.73 6.63 -15.27
CA ARG A 159 -12.40 7.33 -16.38
C ARG A 159 -12.42 6.50 -17.66
N ASP A 160 -11.48 5.58 -17.83
CA ASP A 160 -11.41 4.67 -18.95
C ASP A 160 -12.27 3.40 -18.75
N LEU A 161 -12.86 3.22 -17.58
CA LEU A 161 -13.91 2.24 -17.39
C LEU A 161 -15.16 2.70 -18.16
N GLN A 162 -15.17 2.47 -19.46
CA GLN A 162 -16.42 2.44 -20.21
C GLN A 162 -17.34 1.50 -19.46
N ILE A 163 -18.52 2.00 -19.05
CA ILE A 163 -19.58 1.15 -18.51
C ILE A 163 -19.69 -0.04 -19.46
N PRO A 164 -19.42 -1.28 -18.99
CA PRO A 164 -19.50 -2.44 -19.86
C PRO A 164 -20.89 -2.41 -20.50
N LYS A 165 -20.94 -2.43 -21.83
CA LYS A 165 -22.21 -2.69 -22.51
C LYS A 165 -22.80 -3.95 -21.87
N PRO A 166 -24.10 -3.97 -21.53
CA PRO A 166 -24.69 -5.12 -20.87
C PRO A 166 -24.28 -6.36 -21.64
N LEU A 167 -23.71 -7.33 -20.92
CA LEU A 167 -23.31 -8.61 -21.48
C LEU A 167 -24.52 -9.16 -22.25
N VAL A 168 -24.38 -9.31 -23.55
CA VAL A 168 -25.37 -10.01 -24.38
C VAL A 168 -25.51 -11.38 -23.75
N LYS A 169 -26.71 -11.72 -23.26
CA LYS A 169 -26.99 -13.08 -22.76
C LYS A 169 -26.66 -14.04 -23.91
N LEU A 170 -25.61 -14.83 -23.72
CA LEU A 170 -25.38 -15.98 -24.56
C LEU A 170 -26.56 -16.92 -24.30
N THR A 171 -27.51 -16.96 -25.20
CA THR A 171 -28.53 -18.00 -25.29
C THR A 171 -27.82 -19.26 -25.80
N VAL A 172 -27.66 -20.26 -24.93
CA VAL A 172 -27.24 -21.62 -25.31
C VAL A 172 -28.42 -22.34 -25.89
#